data_f8ca600cbdea02dbb1f3b89abb9366fc
#
_entry.id   f8ca600cbdea02dbb1f3b89abb9366fc
#
_cell.length_a   1.000
_cell.length_b   1.000
_cell.length_c   1.000
_cell.angle_alpha   90.00
_cell.angle_beta   90.00
_cell.angle_gamma   90.00
#
_symmetry.space_group_name_H-M   'P 1'
#
loop_
_entity.id
_entity.type
_entity.pdbx_description
1 polymer ?
#
loop_
_entity_poly.entity_id
_entity_poly.type
_entity_poly.pdbx_seq_one_letter_code
_entity_poly.pdbx_strand_id
1 'polypeptide(L)'
;RLSSGCDHLVASLESGELQGAAYTACKGLFTEIIIPAIKKLQEAIDDIQGELASYKSADSEVAGYGELDLDLLKEQLKIKQEMLEKTQAQLAEYQSLSRRISDGFAGKLADNFSKTIAMTEVENQLNIGIREIQEKIDKLEWFVAQVSQYFADSLQVLGLAIQGATQLSQVLVDSEGNYSTDGIDMSWSAKMKAQKIQTVSKKKYLEPKERLIQEASRNMMLSDEGDAYYRSQLKEKLKGKSRSEWDKIVDDYNHTLKIYNEGNIIDIFDFRAYKDRHY
;
A
#
# COMPACT_ATOMS: atom_id res chain seq x y z
N ARG A 1 31.74 11.30 -0.91
CA ARG A 1 33.09 11.04 -0.33
C ARG A 1 33.55 9.59 -0.51
N LEU A 2 32.71 8.58 -0.16
CA LEU A 2 33.05 7.16 -0.35
C LEU A 2 33.25 6.81 -1.82
N SER A 3 32.37 7.21 -2.72
CA SER A 3 32.49 7.00 -4.16
C SER A 3 33.77 7.60 -4.73
N SER A 4 34.09 8.83 -4.37
CA SER A 4 35.33 9.51 -4.78
C SER A 4 36.56 8.80 -4.25
N GLY A 5 36.51 8.27 -3.03
CA GLY A 5 37.58 7.44 -2.47
C GLY A 5 37.78 6.13 -3.24
N CYS A 6 36.67 5.49 -3.65
CA CYS A 6 36.73 4.28 -4.48
C CYS A 6 37.32 4.55 -5.86
N ASP A 7 36.91 5.63 -6.52
CA ASP A 7 37.42 6.00 -7.85
C ASP A 7 38.93 6.33 -7.80
N HIS A 8 39.38 7.01 -6.74
CA HIS A 8 40.79 7.26 -6.51
C HIS A 8 41.59 5.96 -6.22
N LEU A 9 40.99 5.05 -5.45
CA LEU A 9 41.59 3.75 -5.18
C LEU A 9 41.71 2.92 -6.47
N VAL A 10 40.67 2.88 -7.32
CA VAL A 10 40.72 2.21 -8.61
C VAL A 10 41.82 2.78 -9.48
N ALA A 11 41.92 4.10 -9.60
CA ALA A 11 42.94 4.77 -10.39
C ALA A 11 44.37 4.41 -9.87
N SER A 12 44.58 4.37 -8.53
CA SER A 12 45.84 3.96 -7.93
C SER A 12 46.12 2.47 -8.16
N LEU A 13 45.13 1.62 -8.14
CA LEU A 13 45.23 0.19 -8.43
C LEU A 13 45.48 -0.09 -9.92
N GLU A 14 45.16 0.81 -10.82
CA GLU A 14 45.35 0.70 -12.28
C GLU A 14 46.64 1.36 -12.75
N SER A 15 47.27 2.20 -11.94
CA SER A 15 48.50 2.95 -12.30
C SER A 15 49.71 2.06 -12.61
N GLY A 16 49.73 0.79 -12.15
CA GLY A 16 50.83 -0.12 -12.35
C GLY A 16 52.07 0.15 -11.49
N GLU A 17 51.99 1.14 -10.60
CA GLU A 17 53.12 1.50 -9.71
C GLU A 17 53.38 0.47 -8.63
N LEU A 18 52.36 -0.31 -8.27
CA LEU A 18 52.44 -1.40 -7.29
C LEU A 18 52.40 -2.76 -8.01
N GLN A 19 53.37 -3.62 -7.75
CA GLN A 19 53.49 -4.94 -8.35
C GLN A 19 53.70 -6.02 -7.29
N GLY A 20 53.21 -7.23 -7.57
CA GLY A 20 53.36 -8.41 -6.73
C GLY A 20 52.04 -9.17 -6.50
N ALA A 21 52.16 -10.42 -6.05
CA ALA A 21 51.03 -11.33 -5.86
C ALA A 21 50.01 -10.76 -4.87
N ALA A 22 50.45 -10.21 -3.74
CA ALA A 22 49.60 -9.57 -2.72
C ALA A 22 48.81 -8.40 -3.31
N TYR A 23 49.44 -7.61 -4.15
CA TYR A 23 48.80 -6.50 -4.81
C TYR A 23 47.68 -6.97 -5.79
N THR A 24 48.00 -7.99 -6.60
CA THR A 24 47.03 -8.57 -7.56
C THR A 24 45.81 -9.15 -6.83
N ALA A 25 46.02 -9.85 -5.72
CA ALA A 25 44.98 -10.39 -4.88
C ALA A 25 44.09 -9.28 -4.26
N CYS A 26 44.71 -8.25 -3.67
CA CYS A 26 44.00 -7.10 -3.14
C CYS A 26 43.21 -6.37 -4.26
N LYS A 27 43.81 -6.19 -5.43
CA LYS A 27 43.16 -5.56 -6.56
C LYS A 27 41.87 -6.31 -6.95
N GLY A 28 41.92 -7.65 -7.05
CA GLY A 28 40.76 -8.50 -7.34
C GLY A 28 39.66 -8.31 -6.28
N LEU A 29 40.01 -8.43 -4.98
CA LEU A 29 39.03 -8.27 -3.91
C LEU A 29 38.35 -6.89 -3.93
N PHE A 30 39.14 -5.84 -4.13
CA PHE A 30 38.58 -4.48 -4.19
C PHE A 30 37.72 -4.26 -5.45
N THR A 31 38.20 -4.60 -6.62
CA THR A 31 37.51 -4.31 -7.88
C THR A 31 36.27 -5.17 -8.09
N GLU A 32 36.29 -6.43 -7.67
CA GLU A 32 35.20 -7.37 -7.92
C GLU A 32 34.15 -7.40 -6.82
N ILE A 33 34.52 -7.07 -5.58
CA ILE A 33 33.64 -7.25 -4.42
C ILE A 33 33.42 -5.94 -3.69
N ILE A 34 34.47 -5.27 -3.19
CA ILE A 34 34.33 -4.15 -2.27
C ILE A 34 33.77 -2.90 -2.98
N ILE A 35 34.36 -2.51 -4.12
CA ILE A 35 33.94 -1.31 -4.86
C ILE A 35 32.50 -1.43 -5.38
N PRO A 36 32.08 -2.54 -6.00
CA PRO A 36 30.69 -2.73 -6.39
C PRO A 36 29.73 -2.68 -5.19
N ALA A 37 30.10 -3.23 -4.04
CA ALA A 37 29.30 -3.17 -2.82
C ALA A 37 29.17 -1.73 -2.28
N ILE A 38 30.26 -0.95 -2.28
CA ILE A 38 30.22 0.46 -1.86
C ILE A 38 29.36 1.29 -2.82
N LYS A 39 29.45 1.07 -4.14
CA LYS A 39 28.61 1.77 -5.12
C LYS A 39 27.13 1.44 -4.91
N LYS A 40 26.82 0.17 -4.64
CA LYS A 40 25.45 -0.25 -4.35
C LYS A 40 24.92 0.32 -3.03
N LEU A 41 25.78 0.38 -2.03
CA LEU A 41 25.45 1.02 -0.74
C LEU A 41 25.19 2.51 -0.92
N GLN A 42 25.96 3.21 -1.74
CA GLN A 42 25.73 4.62 -2.06
C GLN A 42 24.37 4.82 -2.73
N GLU A 43 24.02 3.97 -3.73
CA GLU A 43 22.73 4.00 -4.38
C GLU A 43 21.57 3.83 -3.36
N ALA A 44 21.72 2.90 -2.40
CA ALA A 44 20.73 2.69 -1.33
C ALA A 44 20.62 3.89 -0.38
N ILE A 45 21.73 4.52 -0.02
CA ILE A 45 21.73 5.71 0.84
C ILE A 45 21.05 6.89 0.14
N ASP A 46 21.35 7.11 -1.13
CA ASP A 46 20.76 8.19 -1.92
C ASP A 46 19.25 7.98 -2.07
N ASP A 47 18.80 6.73 -2.27
CA ASP A 47 17.39 6.39 -2.32
C ASP A 47 16.68 6.61 -0.97
N ILE A 48 17.27 6.17 0.16
CA ILE A 48 16.74 6.43 1.51
C ILE A 48 16.56 7.93 1.77
N GLN A 49 17.48 8.77 1.29
CA GLN A 49 17.34 10.21 1.44
C GLN A 49 16.15 10.77 0.65
N GLY A 50 15.96 10.26 -0.58
CA GLY A 50 14.79 10.62 -1.41
C GLY A 50 13.48 10.14 -0.79
N GLU A 51 13.46 8.92 -0.26
CA GLU A 51 12.28 8.34 0.42
C GLU A 51 11.95 9.08 1.72
N LEU A 52 12.98 9.48 2.50
CA LEU A 52 12.78 10.28 3.71
C LEU A 52 12.18 11.67 3.40
N ALA A 53 12.59 12.29 2.31
CA ALA A 53 11.99 13.54 1.87
C ALA A 53 10.51 13.35 1.48
N SER A 54 10.21 12.26 0.77
CA SER A 54 8.83 11.89 0.39
C SER A 54 7.98 11.50 1.59
N TYR A 55 8.55 10.79 2.57
CA TYR A 55 7.89 10.48 3.84
C TYR A 55 7.48 11.76 4.58
N LYS A 56 8.39 12.71 4.71
CA LYS A 56 8.10 14.01 5.37
C LYS A 56 7.00 14.79 4.65
N SER A 57 6.96 14.72 3.32
CA SER A 57 5.89 15.34 2.55
C SER A 57 4.55 14.65 2.80
N ALA A 58 4.51 13.31 2.81
CA ALA A 58 3.29 12.55 3.11
C ALA A 58 2.83 12.77 4.56
N ASP A 59 3.75 12.83 5.51
CA ASP A 59 3.46 13.10 6.92
C ASP A 59 2.77 14.46 7.10
N SER A 60 3.24 15.48 6.39
CA SER A 60 2.63 16.83 6.45
C SER A 60 1.18 16.87 5.98
N GLU A 61 0.75 15.94 5.12
CA GLU A 61 -0.63 15.83 4.63
C GLU A 61 -1.59 15.28 5.70
N VAL A 62 -1.09 14.49 6.65
CA VAL A 62 -1.88 13.87 7.71
C VAL A 62 -1.70 14.51 9.08
N ALA A 63 -0.62 15.26 9.27
CA ALA A 63 -0.28 15.90 10.55
C ALA A 63 -1.39 16.79 11.12
N GLY A 64 -2.19 17.43 10.26
CA GLY A 64 -3.30 18.30 10.64
C GLY A 64 -4.46 17.57 11.33
N TYR A 65 -4.55 16.25 11.20
CA TYR A 65 -5.63 15.44 11.79
C TYR A 65 -5.31 14.95 13.22
N GLY A 66 -4.10 15.17 13.71
CA GLY A 66 -3.64 14.72 15.02
C GLY A 66 -3.34 13.22 15.08
N GLU A 67 -3.57 12.61 16.22
CA GLU A 67 -3.39 11.15 16.38
C GLU A 67 -4.52 10.40 15.69
N LEU A 68 -4.18 9.51 14.76
CA LEU A 68 -5.13 8.72 13.99
C LEU A 68 -4.92 7.23 14.30
N ASP A 69 -6.00 6.57 14.72
CA ASP A 69 -6.09 5.13 14.90
C ASP A 69 -7.16 4.58 13.95
N LEU A 70 -6.76 3.68 13.05
CA LEU A 70 -7.63 3.18 12.00
C LEU A 70 -8.78 2.33 12.55
N ASP A 71 -8.53 1.51 13.56
CA ASP A 71 -9.54 0.63 14.13
C ASP A 71 -10.58 1.44 14.90
N LEU A 72 -10.12 2.42 15.66
CA LEU A 72 -10.99 3.35 16.36
C LEU A 72 -11.85 4.19 15.41
N LEU A 73 -11.26 4.68 14.32
CA LEU A 73 -12.00 5.42 13.29
C LEU A 73 -13.07 4.58 12.61
N LYS A 74 -12.76 3.31 12.29
CA LYS A 74 -13.72 2.37 11.70
C LYS A 74 -14.85 2.04 12.66
N GLU A 75 -14.57 1.88 13.94
CA GLU A 75 -15.58 1.66 14.97
C GLU A 75 -16.50 2.90 15.10
N GLN A 76 -15.94 4.09 15.18
CA GLN A 76 -16.71 5.33 15.22
C GLN A 76 -17.58 5.51 13.98
N LEU A 77 -17.06 5.18 12.80
CA LEU A 77 -17.80 5.22 11.55
C LEU A 77 -19.02 4.30 11.60
N LYS A 78 -18.82 3.05 12.04
CA LYS A 78 -19.88 2.07 12.19
C LYS A 78 -20.99 2.55 13.14
N ILE A 79 -20.61 3.05 14.31
CA ILE A 79 -21.57 3.57 15.30
C ILE A 79 -22.41 4.71 14.71
N LYS A 80 -21.77 5.65 14.01
CA LYS A 80 -22.50 6.78 13.39
C LYS A 80 -23.41 6.31 12.27
N GLN A 81 -23.02 5.31 11.48
CA GLN A 81 -23.87 4.74 10.44
C GLN A 81 -25.11 4.04 11.04
N GLU A 82 -24.93 3.25 12.11
CA GLU A 82 -26.06 2.64 12.82
C GLU A 82 -27.02 3.67 13.42
N MET A 83 -26.47 4.78 13.94
CA MET A 83 -27.27 5.91 14.44
C MET A 83 -28.04 6.58 13.30
N LEU A 84 -27.41 6.76 12.15
CA LEU A 84 -28.03 7.34 10.96
C LEU A 84 -29.21 6.49 10.47
N GLU A 85 -29.02 5.17 10.37
CA GLU A 85 -30.09 4.23 9.97
C GLU A 85 -31.30 4.31 10.93
N LYS A 86 -31.05 4.34 12.25
CA LYS A 86 -32.12 4.48 13.25
C LYS A 86 -32.81 5.84 13.13
N THR A 87 -32.08 6.91 12.91
CA THR A 87 -32.62 8.26 12.73
C THR A 87 -33.49 8.32 11.48
N GLN A 88 -33.06 7.75 10.36
CA GLN A 88 -33.81 7.68 9.12
C GLN A 88 -35.09 6.84 9.25
N ALA A 89 -35.03 5.71 9.96
CA ALA A 89 -36.23 4.92 10.25
C ALA A 89 -37.27 5.70 11.06
N GLN A 90 -36.84 6.42 12.11
CA GLN A 90 -37.71 7.27 12.90
C GLN A 90 -38.29 8.44 12.09
N LEU A 91 -37.46 9.06 11.24
CA LEU A 91 -37.90 10.15 10.37
C LEU A 91 -38.98 9.68 9.41
N ALA A 92 -38.81 8.49 8.80
CA ALA A 92 -39.80 7.87 7.94
C ALA A 92 -41.12 7.59 8.67
N GLU A 93 -41.07 7.16 9.94
CA GLU A 93 -42.23 6.97 10.79
C GLU A 93 -42.98 8.28 11.04
N TYR A 94 -42.27 9.34 11.45
CA TYR A 94 -42.90 10.66 11.66
C TYR A 94 -43.51 11.23 10.39
N GLN A 95 -42.85 11.07 9.24
CA GLN A 95 -43.41 11.49 7.94
C GLN A 95 -44.66 10.71 7.56
N SER A 96 -44.70 9.39 7.85
CA SER A 96 -45.84 8.56 7.59
C SER A 96 -47.05 8.92 8.49
N LEU A 97 -46.79 9.24 9.74
CA LEU A 97 -47.79 9.71 10.70
C LEU A 97 -48.37 11.05 10.26
N SER A 98 -47.53 12.00 9.82
CA SER A 98 -47.98 13.29 9.32
C SER A 98 -48.98 13.17 8.16
N ARG A 99 -48.80 12.20 7.27
CA ARG A 99 -49.71 11.91 6.16
C ARG A 99 -51.04 11.33 6.63
N ARG A 100 -51.08 10.62 7.76
CA ARG A 100 -52.29 9.98 8.29
C ARG A 100 -53.16 10.90 9.17
N ILE A 101 -52.55 11.99 9.72
CA ILE A 101 -53.20 12.89 10.64
C ILE A 101 -53.85 14.08 9.93
N SER A 102 -54.04 14.06 8.61
CA SER A 102 -54.46 15.21 7.82
C SER A 102 -55.85 15.78 8.17
N ASP A 103 -56.67 15.07 8.96
CA ASP A 103 -58.06 15.48 9.24
C ASP A 103 -58.41 15.62 10.73
N GLY A 104 -57.83 16.60 11.44
CA GLY A 104 -58.51 17.06 12.66
C GLY A 104 -57.71 17.37 13.91
N PHE A 105 -56.37 17.28 13.95
CA PHE A 105 -55.56 17.55 15.15
C PHE A 105 -54.39 18.50 14.90
N ALA A 106 -54.63 19.79 14.75
CA ALA A 106 -53.60 20.83 14.49
C ALA A 106 -52.45 20.80 15.50
N GLY A 107 -52.68 20.51 16.80
CA GLY A 107 -51.65 20.45 17.82
C GLY A 107 -50.68 19.25 17.67
N LYS A 108 -51.19 18.08 17.29
CA LYS A 108 -50.35 16.88 17.04
C LYS A 108 -49.55 16.99 15.75
N LEU A 109 -50.07 17.72 14.75
CA LEU A 109 -49.36 18.05 13.52
C LEU A 109 -48.17 18.97 13.79
N ALA A 110 -48.32 20.01 14.63
CA ALA A 110 -47.27 20.93 14.97
C ALA A 110 -46.13 20.23 15.77
N ASP A 111 -46.45 19.35 16.74
CA ASP A 111 -45.49 18.55 17.49
C ASP A 111 -44.73 17.59 16.59
N ASN A 112 -45.42 16.90 15.69
CA ASN A 112 -44.83 15.99 14.74
C ASN A 112 -43.91 16.70 13.72
N PHE A 113 -44.31 17.89 13.27
CA PHE A 113 -43.49 18.73 12.40
C PHE A 113 -42.20 19.20 13.08
N SER A 114 -42.28 19.64 14.35
CA SER A 114 -41.10 20.01 15.17
C SER A 114 -40.15 18.84 15.35
N LYS A 115 -40.65 17.64 15.61
CA LYS A 115 -39.82 16.40 15.70
C LYS A 115 -39.17 16.05 14.38
N THR A 116 -39.88 16.18 13.28
CA THR A 116 -39.33 15.94 11.94
C THR A 116 -38.17 16.89 11.64
N ILE A 117 -38.31 18.19 11.93
CA ILE A 117 -37.23 19.17 11.74
C ILE A 117 -36.04 18.81 12.62
N ALA A 118 -36.26 18.54 13.92
CA ALA A 118 -35.16 18.18 14.84
C ALA A 118 -34.42 16.91 14.37
N MET A 119 -35.13 15.87 13.90
CA MET A 119 -34.55 14.65 13.40
C MET A 119 -33.79 14.84 12.08
N THR A 120 -34.28 15.72 11.21
CA THR A 120 -33.57 16.08 9.96
C THR A 120 -32.23 16.76 10.29
N GLU A 121 -32.20 17.62 11.32
CA GLU A 121 -30.96 18.24 11.77
C GLU A 121 -29.97 17.19 12.33
N VAL A 122 -30.47 16.24 13.14
CA VAL A 122 -29.64 15.10 13.62
C VAL A 122 -29.09 14.28 12.46
N GLU A 123 -29.92 13.98 11.46
CA GLU A 123 -29.48 13.28 10.25
C GLU A 123 -28.35 14.03 9.52
N ASN A 124 -28.51 15.35 9.35
CA ASN A 124 -27.49 16.20 8.74
C ASN A 124 -26.18 16.19 9.52
N GLN A 125 -26.22 16.29 10.85
CA GLN A 125 -25.04 16.26 11.71
C GLN A 125 -24.35 14.88 11.67
N LEU A 126 -25.11 13.79 11.63
CA LEU A 126 -24.56 12.45 11.47
C LEU A 126 -23.87 12.29 10.10
N ASN A 127 -24.48 12.76 9.02
CA ASN A 127 -23.89 12.73 7.69
C ASN A 127 -22.60 13.55 7.60
N ILE A 128 -22.54 14.70 8.25
CA ILE A 128 -21.30 15.51 8.35
C ILE A 128 -20.23 14.71 9.09
N GLY A 129 -20.54 14.19 10.28
CA GLY A 129 -19.58 13.43 11.08
C GLY A 129 -19.11 12.13 10.43
N ILE A 130 -19.96 11.46 9.65
CA ILE A 130 -19.59 10.29 8.84
C ILE A 130 -18.57 10.70 7.77
N ARG A 131 -18.80 11.79 7.05
CA ARG A 131 -17.86 12.28 6.03
C ARG A 131 -16.51 12.67 6.62
N GLU A 132 -16.49 13.34 7.78
CA GLU A 132 -15.26 13.72 8.47
C GLU A 132 -14.43 12.50 8.90
N ILE A 133 -15.09 11.47 9.45
CA ILE A 133 -14.41 10.24 9.84
C ILE A 133 -13.90 9.49 8.59
N GLN A 134 -14.71 9.43 7.54
CA GLN A 134 -14.31 8.78 6.29
C GLN A 134 -13.10 9.48 5.66
N GLU A 135 -13.06 10.81 5.67
CA GLU A 135 -11.91 11.58 5.20
C GLU A 135 -10.64 11.23 5.98
N LYS A 136 -10.73 11.13 7.31
CA LYS A 136 -9.60 10.72 8.17
C LYS A 136 -9.13 9.30 7.83
N ILE A 137 -10.03 8.36 7.65
CA ILE A 137 -9.72 6.99 7.24
C ILE A 137 -9.01 6.99 5.90
N ASP A 138 -9.56 7.70 4.90
CA ASP A 138 -8.99 7.76 3.55
C ASP A 138 -7.58 8.36 3.55
N LYS A 139 -7.37 9.42 4.33
CA LYS A 139 -6.05 10.05 4.50
C LYS A 139 -5.06 9.14 5.20
N LEU A 140 -5.47 8.46 6.26
CA LEU A 140 -4.59 7.51 6.97
C LEU A 140 -4.22 6.31 6.08
N GLU A 141 -5.20 5.73 5.39
CA GLU A 141 -4.94 4.61 4.48
C GLU A 141 -4.07 5.02 3.28
N TRP A 142 -4.27 6.24 2.75
CA TRP A 142 -3.38 6.81 1.75
C TRP A 142 -1.96 6.92 2.29
N PHE A 143 -1.78 7.49 3.48
CA PHE A 143 -0.48 7.65 4.11
C PHE A 143 0.22 6.30 4.29
N VAL A 144 -0.45 5.32 4.89
CA VAL A 144 0.10 3.98 5.11
C VAL A 144 0.47 3.32 3.78
N ALA A 145 -0.39 3.41 2.77
CA ALA A 145 -0.11 2.85 1.43
C ALA A 145 1.10 3.52 0.76
N GLN A 146 1.26 4.82 0.96
CA GLN A 146 2.38 5.59 0.42
C GLN A 146 3.69 5.19 1.08
N VAL A 147 3.73 5.17 2.42
CA VAL A 147 4.97 4.96 3.18
C VAL A 147 5.37 3.49 3.33
N SER A 148 4.43 2.55 3.25
CA SER A 148 4.72 1.12 3.37
C SER A 148 5.62 0.57 2.26
N GLN A 149 5.77 1.30 1.16
CA GLN A 149 6.62 0.95 0.04
C GLN A 149 8.05 1.50 0.18
N TYR A 150 8.28 2.38 1.18
CA TYR A 150 9.57 3.04 1.37
C TYR A 150 10.55 2.14 2.12
N PHE A 151 11.81 2.38 1.90
CA PHE A 151 12.97 1.82 2.61
C PHE A 151 13.22 0.31 2.43
N ALA A 152 12.26 -0.51 2.00
CA ALA A 152 12.36 -1.96 2.04
C ALA A 152 13.54 -2.52 1.23
N ASP A 153 13.71 -2.06 0.00
CA ASP A 153 14.77 -2.49 -0.91
C ASP A 153 16.14 -1.93 -0.51
N SER A 154 16.18 -0.67 -0.09
CA SER A 154 17.40 -0.02 0.39
C SER A 154 17.88 -0.58 1.73
N LEU A 155 16.96 -0.89 2.66
CA LEU A 155 17.29 -1.57 3.92
C LEU A 155 17.81 -2.99 3.68
N GLN A 156 17.32 -3.69 2.67
CA GLN A 156 17.86 -4.99 2.28
C GLN A 156 19.31 -4.87 1.82
N VAL A 157 19.64 -3.85 1.03
CA VAL A 157 21.04 -3.56 0.65
C VAL A 157 21.93 -3.28 1.86
N LEU A 158 21.42 -2.48 2.82
CA LEU A 158 22.13 -2.21 4.07
C LEU A 158 22.38 -3.48 4.87
N GLY A 159 21.40 -4.36 4.99
CA GLY A 159 21.54 -5.66 5.65
C GLY A 159 22.61 -6.54 4.99
N LEU A 160 22.61 -6.61 3.67
CA LEU A 160 23.63 -7.33 2.90
C LEU A 160 25.02 -6.71 3.06
N ALA A 161 25.13 -5.37 3.15
CA ALA A 161 26.39 -4.69 3.39
C ALA A 161 26.96 -5.01 4.77
N ILE A 162 26.12 -5.07 5.82
CA ILE A 162 26.53 -5.47 7.17
C ILE A 162 27.02 -6.93 7.17
N GLN A 163 26.25 -7.83 6.52
CA GLN A 163 26.68 -9.22 6.34
C GLN A 163 28.04 -9.28 5.63
N GLY A 164 28.19 -8.52 4.54
CA GLY A 164 29.42 -8.44 3.78
C GLY A 164 30.61 -7.95 4.60
N ALA A 165 30.44 -6.90 5.40
CA ALA A 165 31.50 -6.40 6.27
C ALA A 165 31.96 -7.46 7.28
N THR A 166 31.01 -8.22 7.87
CA THR A 166 31.31 -9.31 8.79
C THR A 166 32.07 -10.44 8.09
N GLN A 167 31.65 -10.84 6.89
CA GLN A 167 32.31 -11.91 6.14
C GLN A 167 33.70 -11.49 5.63
N LEU A 168 33.84 -10.27 5.12
CA LEU A 168 35.11 -9.74 4.64
C LEU A 168 36.19 -9.62 5.78
N SER A 169 35.75 -9.44 7.01
CA SER A 169 36.67 -9.45 8.15
C SER A 169 37.34 -10.82 8.39
N GLN A 170 36.82 -11.88 7.81
CA GLN A 170 37.32 -13.25 7.92
C GLN A 170 38.22 -13.66 6.74
N VAL A 171 38.31 -12.81 5.71
CA VAL A 171 39.20 -13.07 4.54
C VAL A 171 40.64 -13.08 5.00
N LEU A 172 41.33 -14.18 4.72
CA LEU A 172 42.77 -14.35 5.05
C LEU A 172 43.55 -14.06 3.77
N VAL A 173 44.72 -13.41 3.99
CA VAL A 173 45.71 -13.23 2.94
C VAL A 173 46.91 -14.10 3.31
N ASP A 174 47.33 -14.97 2.40
CA ASP A 174 48.47 -15.86 2.61
C ASP A 174 49.81 -15.12 2.44
N SER A 175 50.94 -15.83 2.73
CA SER A 175 52.28 -15.27 2.60
C SER A 175 52.70 -14.99 1.14
N GLU A 176 51.97 -15.55 0.17
CA GLU A 176 52.17 -15.32 -1.27
C GLU A 176 51.31 -14.17 -1.78
N GLY A 177 50.47 -13.63 -0.93
CA GLY A 177 49.62 -12.50 -1.22
C GLY A 177 48.31 -12.87 -1.95
N ASN A 178 47.90 -14.14 -1.91
CA ASN A 178 46.59 -14.53 -2.41
C ASN A 178 45.56 -14.34 -1.28
N TYR A 179 44.36 -13.88 -1.62
CA TYR A 179 43.27 -13.91 -0.66
C TYR A 179 42.43 -15.20 -0.88
N SER A 180 42.02 -15.83 0.20
CA SER A 180 41.14 -16.98 0.17
C SER A 180 39.80 -16.59 0.76
N THR A 181 38.74 -16.93 0.02
CA THR A 181 37.35 -16.87 0.45
C THR A 181 36.80 -18.24 0.79
N ASP A 182 37.66 -19.27 0.88
CA ASP A 182 37.25 -20.63 1.20
C ASP A 182 36.63 -20.70 2.58
N GLY A 183 35.45 -21.29 2.65
CA GLY A 183 34.66 -21.37 3.88
C GLY A 183 33.94 -20.07 4.30
N ILE A 184 34.06 -19.00 3.49
CA ILE A 184 33.36 -17.73 3.72
C ILE A 184 32.13 -17.64 2.81
N ASP A 185 30.96 -17.32 3.37
CA ASP A 185 29.75 -17.12 2.57
C ASP A 185 29.82 -15.78 1.82
N MET A 186 30.18 -15.84 0.54
CA MET A 186 30.22 -14.70 -0.37
C MET A 186 28.91 -14.44 -1.11
N SER A 187 27.85 -15.20 -0.81
CA SER A 187 26.54 -15.07 -1.48
C SER A 187 25.91 -13.68 -1.34
N TRP A 188 26.24 -12.97 -0.26
CA TRP A 188 25.79 -11.60 -0.03
C TRP A 188 26.19 -10.65 -1.17
N SER A 189 27.38 -10.80 -1.73
CA SER A 189 27.87 -9.95 -2.84
C SER A 189 27.03 -10.12 -4.10
N ALA A 190 26.72 -11.36 -4.47
CA ALA A 190 25.85 -11.65 -5.60
C ALA A 190 24.43 -11.13 -5.38
N LYS A 191 23.87 -11.34 -4.18
CA LYS A 191 22.55 -10.84 -3.78
C LYS A 191 22.50 -9.30 -3.83
N MET A 192 23.54 -8.64 -3.32
CA MET A 192 23.65 -7.18 -3.30
C MET A 192 23.75 -6.59 -4.72
N LYS A 193 24.51 -7.21 -5.61
CA LYS A 193 24.58 -6.82 -7.04
C LYS A 193 23.25 -7.01 -7.75
N ALA A 194 22.52 -8.07 -7.44
CA ALA A 194 21.22 -8.39 -8.05
C ALA A 194 20.09 -7.52 -7.50
N GLN A 195 20.24 -6.92 -6.30
CA GLN A 195 19.19 -6.13 -5.67
C GLN A 195 18.85 -4.89 -6.50
N LYS A 196 17.57 -4.76 -6.85
CA LYS A 196 17.05 -3.59 -7.56
C LYS A 196 16.49 -2.60 -6.55
N ILE A 197 16.96 -1.36 -6.61
CA ILE A 197 16.44 -0.25 -5.84
C ILE A 197 15.47 0.50 -6.73
N GLN A 198 14.24 0.65 -6.26
CA GLN A 198 13.20 1.39 -6.97
C GLN A 198 13.05 2.77 -6.35
N THR A 199 13.39 3.81 -7.10
CA THR A 199 13.20 5.19 -6.65
C THR A 199 11.73 5.51 -6.39
N VAL A 200 11.46 6.40 -5.45
CA VAL A 200 10.09 6.84 -5.06
C VAL A 200 9.22 7.19 -6.26
N SER A 201 9.78 7.81 -7.28
CA SER A 201 9.04 8.18 -8.51
C SER A 201 8.47 6.97 -9.28
N LYS A 202 9.00 5.77 -9.04
CA LYS A 202 8.53 4.51 -9.64
C LYS A 202 7.61 3.71 -8.72
N LYS A 203 7.57 4.06 -7.42
CA LYS A 203 6.66 3.46 -6.42
C LYS A 203 5.30 4.12 -6.60
N LYS A 204 4.46 3.51 -7.43
CA LYS A 204 3.17 4.07 -7.80
C LYS A 204 2.17 3.92 -6.66
N TYR A 205 1.65 5.04 -6.17
CA TYR A 205 0.49 5.07 -5.29
C TYR A 205 -0.76 4.58 -6.04
N LEU A 206 -1.52 3.71 -5.39
CA LEU A 206 -2.84 3.30 -5.86
C LEU A 206 -3.92 4.01 -5.04
N GLU A 207 -4.85 4.65 -5.72
CA GLU A 207 -6.03 5.21 -5.07
C GLU A 207 -6.76 4.13 -4.24
N PRO A 208 -7.40 4.49 -3.10
CA PRO A 208 -8.04 3.52 -2.21
C PRO A 208 -8.97 2.53 -2.92
N LYS A 209 -9.75 3.03 -3.89
CA LYS A 209 -10.62 2.20 -4.73
C LYS A 209 -9.82 1.21 -5.61
N GLU A 210 -8.74 1.65 -6.21
CA GLU A 210 -7.89 0.79 -7.05
C GLU A 210 -7.17 -0.26 -6.23
N ARG A 211 -6.75 0.10 -5.00
CA ARG A 211 -6.14 -0.83 -4.05
C ARG A 211 -7.13 -1.91 -3.62
N LEU A 212 -8.34 -1.54 -3.23
CA LEU A 212 -9.40 -2.49 -2.89
C LEU A 212 -9.67 -3.47 -4.03
N ILE A 213 -9.78 -2.97 -5.26
CA ILE A 213 -9.98 -3.79 -6.46
C ILE A 213 -8.80 -4.75 -6.67
N GLN A 214 -7.56 -4.29 -6.47
CA GLN A 214 -6.37 -5.10 -6.62
C GLN A 214 -6.28 -6.20 -5.56
N GLU A 215 -6.58 -5.89 -4.31
CA GLU A 215 -6.60 -6.84 -3.20
C GLU A 215 -7.70 -7.90 -3.41
N ALA A 216 -8.90 -7.46 -3.76
CA ALA A 216 -10.02 -8.36 -4.07
C ALA A 216 -9.68 -9.32 -5.22
N SER A 217 -9.05 -8.81 -6.27
CA SER A 217 -8.62 -9.58 -7.42
C SER A 217 -7.57 -10.64 -7.07
N ARG A 218 -6.56 -10.30 -6.29
CA ARG A 218 -5.54 -11.26 -5.82
C ARG A 218 -6.15 -12.44 -5.06
N ASN A 219 -7.18 -12.19 -4.27
CA ASN A 219 -7.84 -13.21 -3.47
C ASN A 219 -8.66 -14.19 -4.32
N MET A 220 -8.96 -13.86 -5.58
CA MET A 220 -9.74 -14.68 -6.50
C MET A 220 -8.89 -15.67 -7.31
N MET A 221 -7.55 -15.53 -7.34
CA MET A 221 -6.61 -16.41 -8.07
C MET A 221 -6.98 -16.62 -9.54
N LEU A 222 -7.29 -15.54 -10.25
CA LEU A 222 -7.77 -15.56 -11.62
C LEU A 222 -6.61 -15.69 -12.63
N SER A 223 -6.93 -16.14 -13.86
CA SER A 223 -6.02 -15.96 -15.00
C SER A 223 -5.82 -14.48 -15.33
N ASP A 224 -4.76 -14.12 -16.07
CA ASP A 224 -4.47 -12.72 -16.41
C ASP A 224 -5.66 -12.02 -17.11
N GLU A 225 -6.32 -12.74 -18.00
CA GLU A 225 -7.51 -12.22 -18.72
C GLU A 225 -8.73 -12.12 -17.79
N GLY A 226 -8.94 -13.11 -16.93
CA GLY A 226 -9.98 -13.12 -15.90
C GLY A 226 -9.76 -12.00 -14.90
N ASP A 227 -8.52 -11.75 -14.49
CA ASP A 227 -8.15 -10.65 -13.59
C ASP A 227 -8.50 -9.28 -14.20
N ALA A 228 -8.11 -9.03 -15.43
CA ALA A 228 -8.42 -7.78 -16.14
C ALA A 228 -9.93 -7.55 -16.25
N TYR A 229 -10.69 -8.59 -16.59
CA TYR A 229 -12.15 -8.52 -16.65
C TYR A 229 -12.77 -8.25 -15.27
N TYR A 230 -12.38 -8.99 -14.24
CA TYR A 230 -12.84 -8.84 -12.87
C TYR A 230 -12.64 -7.41 -12.36
N ARG A 231 -11.43 -6.86 -12.54
CA ARG A 231 -11.11 -5.48 -12.14
C ARG A 231 -11.97 -4.46 -12.88
N SER A 232 -12.22 -4.67 -14.17
CA SER A 232 -13.06 -3.76 -14.95
C SER A 232 -14.51 -3.74 -14.45
N GLN A 233 -15.06 -4.90 -14.10
CA GLN A 233 -16.41 -5.03 -13.55
C GLN A 233 -16.53 -4.39 -12.17
N LEU A 234 -15.54 -4.61 -11.28
CA LEU A 234 -15.53 -3.95 -9.98
C LEU A 234 -15.41 -2.43 -10.10
N LYS A 235 -14.57 -1.91 -11.00
CA LYS A 235 -14.50 -0.46 -11.26
C LYS A 235 -15.85 0.13 -11.63
N GLU A 236 -16.60 -0.53 -12.48
CA GLU A 236 -17.92 -0.05 -12.89
C GLU A 236 -18.95 -0.16 -11.76
N LYS A 237 -18.95 -1.26 -10.99
CA LYS A 237 -19.84 -1.44 -9.84
C LYS A 237 -19.60 -0.44 -8.71
N LEU A 238 -18.35 -0.05 -8.50
CA LEU A 238 -17.95 0.92 -7.47
C LEU A 238 -18.05 2.37 -7.93
N LYS A 239 -18.43 2.62 -9.18
CA LYS A 239 -18.58 3.96 -9.73
C LYS A 239 -19.75 4.69 -9.07
N GLY A 240 -19.48 5.89 -8.54
CA GLY A 240 -20.50 6.70 -7.86
C GLY A 240 -20.95 6.16 -6.49
N LYS A 241 -20.37 5.05 -6.02
CA LYS A 241 -20.68 4.49 -4.71
C LYS A 241 -19.83 5.12 -3.62
N SER A 242 -20.43 5.26 -2.43
CA SER A 242 -19.71 5.71 -1.23
C SER A 242 -18.74 4.63 -0.75
N ARG A 243 -17.71 5.04 -0.04
CA ARG A 243 -16.72 4.09 0.49
C ARG A 243 -17.32 3.04 1.42
N SER A 244 -18.31 3.41 2.22
CA SER A 244 -19.02 2.48 3.11
C SER A 244 -19.77 1.35 2.37
N GLU A 245 -20.06 1.53 1.06
CA GLU A 245 -20.71 0.53 0.23
C GLU A 245 -19.70 -0.40 -0.48
N TRP A 246 -18.41 -0.01 -0.55
CA TRP A 246 -17.45 -0.73 -1.39
C TRP A 246 -17.21 -2.16 -0.95
N ASP A 247 -16.96 -2.39 0.34
CA ASP A 247 -16.66 -3.72 0.87
C ASP A 247 -17.84 -4.67 0.62
N LYS A 248 -19.06 -4.20 0.90
CA LYS A 248 -20.26 -4.98 0.61
C LYS A 248 -20.41 -5.32 -0.87
N ILE A 249 -20.17 -4.35 -1.77
CA ILE A 249 -20.25 -4.58 -3.21
C ILE A 249 -19.22 -5.61 -3.67
N VAL A 250 -17.99 -5.54 -3.12
CA VAL A 250 -16.92 -6.52 -3.41
C VAL A 250 -17.31 -7.90 -2.90
N ASP A 251 -17.80 -7.99 -1.66
CA ASP A 251 -18.20 -9.26 -1.05
C ASP A 251 -19.39 -9.89 -1.80
N ASP A 252 -20.41 -9.12 -2.12
CA ASP A 252 -21.56 -9.59 -2.89
C ASP A 252 -21.15 -10.07 -4.29
N TYR A 253 -20.23 -9.35 -4.94
CA TYR A 253 -19.72 -9.76 -6.25
C TYR A 253 -18.88 -11.03 -6.18
N ASN A 254 -17.97 -11.12 -5.20
CA ASN A 254 -17.15 -12.30 -4.97
C ASN A 254 -17.99 -13.53 -4.59
N HIS A 255 -19.01 -13.34 -3.76
CA HIS A 255 -19.96 -14.40 -3.39
C HIS A 255 -20.71 -14.92 -4.62
N THR A 256 -21.20 -14.01 -5.45
CA THR A 256 -21.88 -14.38 -6.71
C THR A 256 -20.96 -15.20 -7.61
N LEU A 257 -19.71 -14.78 -7.79
CA LEU A 257 -18.74 -15.51 -8.61
C LEU A 257 -18.42 -16.89 -8.05
N LYS A 258 -18.28 -17.03 -6.72
CA LYS A 258 -18.04 -18.33 -6.07
C LYS A 258 -19.19 -19.31 -6.30
N ILE A 259 -20.43 -18.87 -6.13
CA ILE A 259 -21.63 -19.71 -6.41
C ILE A 259 -21.63 -20.22 -7.84
N TYR A 260 -21.24 -19.39 -8.79
CA TYR A 260 -21.15 -19.80 -10.19
C TYR A 260 -20.00 -20.78 -10.45
N ASN A 261 -18.86 -20.62 -9.79
CA ASN A 261 -17.72 -21.51 -9.93
C ASN A 261 -17.93 -22.89 -9.25
N GLU A 262 -18.63 -22.94 -8.12
CA GLU A 262 -18.93 -24.18 -7.41
C GLU A 262 -20.02 -25.02 -8.09
N GLY A 263 -20.89 -24.40 -8.87
CA GLY A 263 -21.98 -25.08 -9.58
C GLY A 263 -21.63 -25.63 -10.96
N ASN A 264 -20.62 -25.08 -11.61
CA ASN A 264 -20.12 -25.49 -12.94
C ASN A 264 -18.68 -25.02 -13.07
N ILE A 265 -17.84 -25.79 -13.75
CA ILE A 265 -16.51 -25.39 -14.20
C ILE A 265 -16.67 -24.29 -15.27
N ILE A 266 -17.08 -23.09 -14.87
CA ILE A 266 -17.31 -21.98 -15.78
C ILE A 266 -16.22 -20.95 -15.50
N ASP A 267 -15.34 -20.73 -16.48
CA ASP A 267 -14.40 -19.63 -16.51
C ASP A 267 -15.17 -18.28 -16.45
N ILE A 268 -14.58 -17.24 -15.87
CA ILE A 268 -15.16 -15.89 -15.81
C ILE A 268 -15.62 -15.37 -17.18
N PHE A 269 -15.04 -15.86 -18.26
CA PHE A 269 -15.49 -15.61 -19.63
C PHE A 269 -16.88 -16.18 -19.95
N ASP A 270 -17.22 -17.35 -19.41
CA ASP A 270 -18.54 -17.93 -19.59
C ASP A 270 -19.61 -17.17 -18.79
N PHE A 271 -19.23 -16.55 -17.66
CA PHE A 271 -20.14 -15.69 -16.91
C PHE A 271 -20.55 -14.44 -17.70
N ARG A 272 -19.66 -13.86 -18.50
CA ARG A 272 -20.00 -12.77 -19.42
C ARG A 272 -21.02 -13.23 -20.47
N ALA A 273 -20.77 -14.35 -21.11
CA ALA A 273 -21.66 -14.93 -22.10
C ALA A 273 -23.02 -15.33 -21.52
N TYR A 274 -23.06 -15.74 -20.25
CA TYR A 274 -24.31 -16.04 -19.52
C TYR A 274 -25.10 -14.77 -19.23
N LYS A 275 -24.45 -13.70 -18.73
CA LYS A 275 -25.09 -12.41 -18.44
C LYS A 275 -25.66 -11.76 -19.70
N ASP A 276 -24.91 -11.78 -20.80
CA ASP A 276 -25.33 -11.21 -22.07
C ASP A 276 -26.50 -11.98 -22.73
N ARG A 277 -26.80 -13.21 -22.25
CA ARG A 277 -27.93 -14.03 -22.74
C ARG A 277 -29.19 -13.95 -21.86
N HIS A 278 -29.09 -13.49 -20.60
CA HIS A 278 -30.16 -13.58 -19.60
C HIS A 278 -30.59 -12.23 -19.00
N TYR A 279 -29.94 -11.13 -19.39
CA TYR A 279 -30.26 -9.75 -19.03
C TYR A 279 -30.11 -8.83 -20.23
#